data_d3f58701488fcfdecc9c4cae26dce713
#
_entry.id   d3f58701488fcfdecc9c4cae26dce713
#
_cell.length_a   1.000
_cell.length_b   1.000
_cell.length_c   1.000
_cell.angle_alpha   90.00
_cell.angle_beta   90.00
_cell.angle_gamma   90.00
#
_symmetry.space_group_name_H-M   'P 1'
#
loop_
_entity.id
_entity.type
_entity.pdbx_description
1 polymer ?
#
loop_
_entity_poly.entity_id
_entity_poly.type
_entity_poly.pdbx_seq_one_letter_code
_entity_poly.pdbx_strand_id
1 'polypeptide(L)'
;MTARRKVAFVAHCLANQNAKVSEFAKCAGVVTPLLERLQANGYELQQLPCPEMGHMGVVRWWGSREQYDTPGYRRHCRALAKPVADNLALHLAHGYDVVIIGLDGSPSSGVRLTSTKPDWGGRPESGVSGGADRIPGMGVWMDELKKELESRGMAWPRATGIAMDAQTFDMDASMKEMDEFLSQEAAS
;
A
#
# COMPACT_ATOMS: atom_id res chain seq x y z
N MET A 1 -6.74 8.01 -32.01
CA MET A 1 -5.76 7.54 -31.00
C MET A 1 -6.52 6.81 -29.92
N THR A 2 -6.27 5.53 -29.70
CA THR A 2 -6.86 4.80 -28.57
C THR A 2 -6.34 5.39 -27.27
N ALA A 3 -7.23 5.68 -26.31
CA ALA A 3 -6.84 6.18 -25.02
C ALA A 3 -5.80 5.25 -24.36
N ARG A 4 -4.79 5.82 -23.70
CA ARG A 4 -3.76 5.06 -22.99
C ARG A 4 -4.43 4.22 -21.91
N ARG A 5 -4.16 2.92 -21.88
CA ARG A 5 -4.66 2.03 -20.80
C ARG A 5 -3.99 2.38 -19.48
N LYS A 6 -4.74 2.24 -18.39
CA LYS A 6 -4.32 2.65 -17.06
C LYS A 6 -4.50 1.50 -16.07
N VAL A 7 -3.54 1.28 -15.18
CA VAL A 7 -3.62 0.27 -14.13
C VAL A 7 -3.12 0.79 -12.80
N ALA A 8 -3.89 0.54 -11.74
CA ALA A 8 -3.53 0.84 -10.36
C ALA A 8 -3.16 -0.43 -9.63
N PHE A 9 -1.93 -0.53 -9.14
CA PHE A 9 -1.48 -1.58 -8.22
C PHE A 9 -1.81 -1.15 -6.79
N VAL A 10 -2.81 -1.79 -6.21
CA VAL A 10 -3.44 -1.36 -4.95
C VAL A 10 -3.07 -2.29 -3.81
N ALA A 11 -2.65 -1.74 -2.67
CA ALA A 11 -2.35 -2.52 -1.47
C ALA A 11 -3.54 -3.43 -1.11
N HIS A 12 -3.24 -4.68 -0.76
CA HIS A 12 -4.24 -5.72 -0.51
C HIS A 12 -5.37 -5.26 0.41
N CYS A 13 -5.03 -4.59 1.51
CA CYS A 13 -5.98 -4.14 2.51
C CYS A 13 -6.93 -3.02 2.04
N LEU A 14 -6.63 -2.32 0.94
CA LEU A 14 -7.57 -1.38 0.32
C LEU A 14 -8.59 -2.10 -0.57
N ALA A 15 -8.21 -3.22 -1.16
CA ALA A 15 -9.09 -4.08 -1.93
C ALA A 15 -9.79 -5.15 -1.07
N ASN A 16 -9.30 -5.40 0.16
CA ASN A 16 -9.89 -6.33 1.11
C ASN A 16 -9.54 -5.95 2.55
N GLN A 17 -10.39 -5.17 3.20
CA GLN A 17 -10.23 -4.74 4.59
C GLN A 17 -10.21 -5.90 5.60
N ASN A 18 -10.77 -7.06 5.25
CA ASN A 18 -10.74 -8.26 6.10
C ASN A 18 -9.31 -8.82 6.28
N ALA A 19 -8.37 -8.39 5.44
CA ALA A 19 -6.95 -8.74 5.56
C ALA A 19 -6.19 -7.87 6.57
N LYS A 20 -6.78 -6.79 7.06
CA LYS A 20 -6.18 -5.94 8.10
C LYS A 20 -6.23 -6.61 9.46
N VAL A 21 -5.42 -6.10 10.38
CA VAL A 21 -5.66 -6.30 11.81
C VAL A 21 -7.06 -5.79 12.13
N SER A 22 -7.88 -6.61 12.78
CA SER A 22 -9.34 -6.39 12.91
C SER A 22 -9.70 -5.03 13.52
N GLU A 23 -8.88 -4.52 14.44
CA GLU A 23 -9.06 -3.22 15.09
C GLU A 23 -8.97 -2.03 14.13
N PHE A 24 -8.29 -2.20 12.99
CA PHE A 24 -8.08 -1.15 12.00
C PHE A 24 -8.94 -1.29 10.74
N ALA A 25 -9.73 -2.33 10.62
CA ALA A 25 -10.70 -2.44 9.54
C ALA A 25 -11.80 -1.38 9.70
N LYS A 26 -12.02 -0.58 8.65
CA LYS A 26 -13.01 0.53 8.65
C LYS A 26 -14.30 0.16 7.93
N CYS A 27 -14.28 -0.89 7.11
CA CYS A 27 -15.43 -1.40 6.38
C CYS A 27 -15.26 -2.90 6.12
N ALA A 28 -16.33 -3.57 5.73
CA ALA A 28 -16.27 -4.94 5.26
C ALA A 28 -15.79 -4.99 3.79
N GLY A 29 -14.86 -5.87 3.48
CA GLY A 29 -14.44 -6.09 2.10
C GLY A 29 -13.64 -4.94 1.50
N VAL A 30 -14.06 -4.42 0.37
CA VAL A 30 -13.33 -3.41 -0.40
C VAL A 30 -13.62 -1.98 0.09
N VAL A 31 -12.64 -1.09 -0.04
CA VAL A 31 -12.84 0.36 0.13
C VAL A 31 -13.55 0.89 -1.12
N THR A 32 -14.88 0.81 -1.12
CA THR A 32 -15.72 1.14 -2.27
C THR A 32 -15.45 2.53 -2.86
N PRO A 33 -15.30 3.61 -2.06
CA PRO A 33 -15.01 4.92 -2.62
C PRO A 33 -13.73 4.97 -3.46
N LEU A 34 -12.67 4.23 -3.07
CA LEU A 34 -11.46 4.12 -3.88
C LEU A 34 -11.72 3.41 -5.19
N LEU A 35 -12.45 2.28 -5.17
CA LEU A 35 -12.78 1.53 -6.38
C LEU A 35 -13.56 2.39 -7.38
N GLU A 36 -14.53 3.15 -6.91
CA GLU A 36 -15.32 4.08 -7.71
C GLU A 36 -14.44 5.15 -8.37
N ARG A 37 -13.46 5.71 -7.64
CA ARG A 37 -12.52 6.69 -8.20
C ARG A 37 -11.60 6.09 -9.27
N LEU A 38 -11.09 4.89 -9.04
CA LEU A 38 -10.29 4.17 -10.03
C LEU A 38 -11.09 3.94 -11.32
N GLN A 39 -12.30 3.45 -11.18
CA GLN A 39 -13.20 3.17 -12.30
C GLN A 39 -13.56 4.46 -13.06
N ALA A 40 -13.93 5.53 -12.36
CA ALA A 40 -14.27 6.82 -12.96
C ALA A 40 -13.09 7.44 -13.74
N ASN A 41 -11.85 7.18 -13.32
CA ASN A 41 -10.63 7.64 -13.98
C ASN A 41 -10.06 6.65 -15.01
N GLY A 42 -10.77 5.54 -15.27
CA GLY A 42 -10.40 4.55 -16.28
C GLY A 42 -9.23 3.64 -15.89
N TYR A 43 -8.96 3.47 -14.59
CA TYR A 43 -7.94 2.54 -14.10
C TYR A 43 -8.49 1.13 -13.89
N GLU A 44 -7.77 0.14 -14.43
CA GLU A 44 -7.90 -1.25 -14.03
C GLU A 44 -7.31 -1.43 -12.63
N LEU A 45 -7.87 -2.29 -11.78
CA LEU A 45 -7.32 -2.60 -10.45
C LEU A 45 -6.52 -3.88 -10.51
N GLN A 46 -5.26 -3.80 -10.08
CA GLN A 46 -4.38 -4.92 -9.81
C GLN A 46 -4.10 -5.00 -8.30
N GLN A 47 -4.58 -6.04 -7.64
CA GLN A 47 -4.36 -6.20 -6.20
C GLN A 47 -2.94 -6.66 -5.90
N LEU A 48 -2.24 -5.96 -5.03
CA LEU A 48 -0.96 -6.39 -4.48
C LEU A 48 -1.15 -7.50 -3.42
N PRO A 49 -0.19 -8.40 -3.21
CA PRO A 49 -0.25 -9.37 -2.12
C PRO A 49 -0.20 -8.67 -0.76
N CYS A 50 -0.79 -9.31 0.26
CA CYS A 50 -0.64 -8.87 1.65
C CYS A 50 0.57 -9.56 2.28
N PRO A 51 1.69 -8.87 2.51
CA PRO A 51 2.87 -9.51 3.08
C PRO A 51 2.67 -9.88 4.55
N GLU A 52 1.88 -9.09 5.29
CA GLU A 52 1.60 -9.38 6.70
C GLU A 52 0.74 -10.64 6.87
N MET A 53 -0.36 -10.74 6.12
CA MET A 53 -1.23 -11.91 6.17
C MET A 53 -0.49 -13.18 5.73
N GLY A 54 0.34 -13.07 4.69
CA GLY A 54 1.13 -14.19 4.18
C GLY A 54 2.24 -14.65 5.14
N HIS A 55 2.76 -13.77 5.99
CA HIS A 55 3.85 -14.07 6.91
C HIS A 55 3.39 -14.41 8.33
N MET A 56 2.41 -13.68 8.86
CA MET A 56 1.97 -13.78 10.26
C MET A 56 0.56 -14.36 10.41
N GLY A 57 -0.16 -14.58 9.31
CA GLY A 57 -1.52 -15.09 9.32
C GLY A 57 -2.58 -13.99 9.46
N VAL A 58 -3.84 -14.44 9.46
CA VAL A 58 -5.03 -13.55 9.52
C VAL A 58 -5.21 -12.98 10.93
N VAL A 59 -5.01 -13.81 11.95
CA VAL A 59 -5.10 -13.41 13.35
C VAL A 59 -3.72 -12.96 13.83
N ARG A 60 -3.52 -11.66 13.83
CA ARG A 60 -2.25 -11.05 14.25
C ARG A 60 -2.48 -9.72 14.96
N TRP A 61 -1.49 -9.30 15.72
CA TRP A 61 -1.47 -7.99 16.36
C TRP A 61 -0.91 -6.93 15.41
N TRP A 62 -1.27 -5.67 15.66
CA TRP A 62 -0.64 -4.56 14.99
C TRP A 62 0.82 -4.39 15.43
N GLY A 63 1.63 -3.78 14.60
CA GLY A 63 3.02 -3.48 14.90
C GLY A 63 3.49 -2.22 14.17
N SER A 64 4.59 -1.66 14.63
CA SER A 64 5.29 -0.58 13.95
C SER A 64 6.31 -1.13 12.95
N ARG A 65 6.92 -0.23 12.17
CA ARG A 65 7.90 -0.61 11.16
C ARG A 65 9.07 -1.41 11.75
N GLU A 66 9.50 -1.08 12.97
CA GLU A 66 10.63 -1.72 13.65
C GLU A 66 10.36 -3.22 13.91
N GLN A 67 9.13 -3.62 14.24
CA GLN A 67 8.79 -5.02 14.43
C GLN A 67 8.71 -5.79 13.10
N TYR A 68 8.39 -5.10 12.00
CA TYR A 68 8.35 -5.70 10.67
C TYR A 68 9.71 -5.67 9.97
N ASP A 69 10.62 -4.77 10.32
CA ASP A 69 11.91 -4.62 9.68
C ASP A 69 12.93 -5.67 10.16
N THR A 70 12.60 -6.93 9.93
CA THR A 70 13.44 -8.09 10.27
C THR A 70 13.98 -8.76 9.03
N PRO A 71 15.15 -9.43 9.10
CA PRO A 71 15.68 -10.19 7.96
C PRO A 71 14.72 -11.24 7.41
N GLY A 72 13.93 -11.88 8.27
CA GLY A 72 12.92 -12.87 7.87
C GLY A 72 11.79 -12.26 7.07
N TYR A 73 11.20 -11.18 7.58
CA TYR A 73 10.11 -10.50 6.90
C TYR A 73 10.57 -9.83 5.59
N ARG A 74 11.76 -9.23 5.55
CA ARG A 74 12.34 -8.68 4.32
C ARG A 74 12.57 -9.78 3.25
N ARG A 75 13.03 -10.98 3.64
CA ARG A 75 13.12 -12.11 2.67
C ARG A 75 11.75 -12.48 2.10
N HIS A 76 10.72 -12.53 2.94
CA HIS A 76 9.35 -12.78 2.50
C HIS A 76 8.87 -11.69 1.54
N CYS A 77 9.05 -10.41 1.88
CA CYS A 77 8.69 -9.29 1.02
C CYS A 77 9.44 -9.36 -0.34
N ARG A 78 10.73 -9.66 -0.36
CA ARG A 78 11.48 -9.84 -1.62
C ARG A 78 10.93 -10.98 -2.49
N ALA A 79 10.51 -12.08 -1.87
CA ALA A 79 9.90 -13.18 -2.62
C ALA A 79 8.58 -12.76 -3.29
N LEU A 80 7.77 -11.92 -2.60
CA LEU A 80 6.55 -11.36 -3.15
C LEU A 80 6.81 -10.26 -4.19
N ALA A 81 7.90 -9.50 -4.05
CA ALA A 81 8.23 -8.39 -4.95
C ALA A 81 8.53 -8.85 -6.38
N LYS A 82 9.16 -10.01 -6.56
CA LYS A 82 9.56 -10.53 -7.87
C LYS A 82 8.38 -10.67 -8.84
N PRO A 83 7.34 -11.47 -8.54
CA PRO A 83 6.20 -11.61 -9.46
C PRO A 83 5.41 -10.31 -9.64
N VAL A 84 5.38 -9.42 -8.65
CA VAL A 84 4.76 -8.11 -8.79
C VAL A 84 5.57 -7.24 -9.75
N ALA A 85 6.89 -7.24 -9.65
CA ALA A 85 7.77 -6.52 -10.58
C ALA A 85 7.67 -7.07 -12.01
N ASP A 86 7.52 -8.39 -12.21
CA ASP A 86 7.27 -8.99 -13.52
C ASP A 86 5.96 -8.43 -14.13
N ASN A 87 4.91 -8.36 -13.34
CA ASN A 87 3.61 -7.85 -13.76
C ASN A 87 3.67 -6.33 -14.07
N LEU A 88 4.35 -5.55 -13.23
CA LEU A 88 4.60 -4.12 -13.48
C LEU A 88 5.38 -3.91 -14.78
N ALA A 89 6.45 -4.67 -15.00
CA ALA A 89 7.26 -4.60 -16.22
C ALA A 89 6.42 -4.88 -17.48
N LEU A 90 5.53 -5.88 -17.42
CA LEU A 90 4.63 -6.22 -18.52
C LEU A 90 3.70 -5.05 -18.88
N HIS A 91 3.08 -4.41 -17.89
CA HIS A 91 2.19 -3.28 -18.12
C HIS A 91 2.94 -2.08 -18.71
N LEU A 92 4.11 -1.75 -18.13
CA LEU A 92 4.95 -0.65 -18.62
C LEU A 92 5.42 -0.89 -20.06
N ALA A 93 5.86 -2.13 -20.39
CA ALA A 93 6.29 -2.50 -21.74
C ALA A 93 5.15 -2.37 -22.79
N HIS A 94 3.90 -2.50 -22.34
CA HIS A 94 2.73 -2.32 -23.19
C HIS A 94 2.15 -0.89 -23.16
N GLY A 95 2.89 0.06 -22.61
CA GLY A 95 2.53 1.47 -22.61
C GLY A 95 1.40 1.88 -21.68
N TYR A 96 1.09 1.07 -20.66
CA TYR A 96 0.11 1.44 -19.64
C TYR A 96 0.59 2.64 -18.81
N ASP A 97 -0.34 3.47 -18.37
CA ASP A 97 -0.11 4.36 -17.22
C ASP A 97 -0.26 3.54 -15.94
N VAL A 98 0.81 3.43 -15.18
CA VAL A 98 0.89 2.59 -13.98
C VAL A 98 1.01 3.46 -12.75
N VAL A 99 0.14 3.21 -11.76
CA VAL A 99 0.22 3.85 -10.43
C VAL A 99 0.24 2.81 -9.32
N ILE A 100 0.82 3.17 -8.18
CA ILE A 100 0.82 2.36 -6.95
C ILE A 100 0.05 3.10 -5.86
N ILE A 101 -0.89 2.42 -5.21
CA ILE A 101 -1.69 2.99 -4.12
C ILE A 101 -1.53 2.13 -2.87
N GLY A 102 -0.93 2.72 -1.83
CA GLY A 102 -0.67 2.06 -0.55
C GLY A 102 -1.58 2.52 0.57
N LEU A 103 -1.38 1.93 1.75
CA LEU A 103 -2.01 2.33 3.01
C LEU A 103 -0.99 3.11 3.84
N ASP A 104 -1.08 4.44 3.81
CA ASP A 104 -0.16 5.30 4.57
C ASP A 104 -0.35 5.12 6.08
N GLY A 105 0.76 5.08 6.80
CA GLY A 105 0.83 4.71 8.20
C GLY A 105 0.97 3.21 8.45
N SER A 106 0.87 2.37 7.41
CA SER A 106 1.14 0.94 7.54
C SER A 106 2.65 0.67 7.65
N PRO A 107 3.08 -0.24 8.55
CA PRO A 107 4.48 -0.65 8.67
C PRO A 107 4.99 -1.41 7.45
N SER A 108 4.08 -1.98 6.66
CA SER A 108 4.40 -2.78 5.48
C SER A 108 4.05 -2.08 4.17
N SER A 109 2.83 -1.57 4.00
CA SER A 109 2.28 -1.07 2.74
C SER A 109 2.15 0.45 2.65
N GLY A 110 2.74 1.20 3.58
CA GLY A 110 2.84 2.66 3.49
C GLY A 110 3.71 3.09 2.30
N VAL A 111 3.30 4.14 1.60
CA VAL A 111 4.03 4.70 0.45
C VAL A 111 4.72 6.00 0.83
N ARG A 112 3.97 6.95 1.38
CA ARG A 112 4.47 8.27 1.81
C ARG A 112 4.79 8.31 3.30
N LEU A 113 3.99 7.58 4.09
CA LEU A 113 4.08 7.52 5.55
C LEU A 113 4.12 6.06 6.00
N THR A 114 4.93 5.80 7.02
CA THR A 114 4.97 4.52 7.74
C THR A 114 4.80 4.76 9.24
N SER A 115 4.52 3.70 10.00
CA SER A 115 4.44 3.78 11.45
C SER A 115 5.82 3.60 12.09
N THR A 116 6.03 4.27 13.23
CA THR A 116 7.23 4.08 14.06
C THR A 116 6.85 4.05 15.54
N LYS A 117 7.47 3.17 16.30
CA LYS A 117 7.43 3.12 17.75
C LYS A 117 8.63 2.30 18.26
N PRO A 118 9.84 2.85 18.25
CA PRO A 118 11.06 2.10 18.52
C PRO A 118 11.13 1.52 19.93
N ASP A 119 10.51 2.20 20.90
CA ASP A 119 10.51 1.78 22.30
C ASP A 119 9.39 0.78 22.64
N TRP A 120 8.54 0.44 21.67
CA TRP A 120 7.45 -0.48 21.92
C TRP A 120 7.86 -1.93 21.68
N GLY A 121 7.61 -2.76 22.67
CA GLY A 121 7.78 -4.20 22.57
C GLY A 121 6.79 -4.91 23.48
N GLY A 122 6.25 -6.02 23.00
CA GLY A 122 5.35 -6.86 23.77
C GLY A 122 3.88 -6.74 23.36
N ARG A 123 2.99 -6.97 24.33
CA ARG A 123 1.55 -7.05 24.12
C ARG A 123 0.94 -5.67 23.90
N PRO A 124 0.15 -5.46 22.83
CA PRO A 124 -0.65 -4.26 22.71
C PRO A 124 -1.62 -4.12 23.88
N GLU A 125 -1.67 -2.96 24.50
CA GLU A 125 -2.65 -2.67 25.55
C GLU A 125 -4.03 -2.44 24.92
N SER A 126 -5.07 -2.97 25.55
CA SER A 126 -6.45 -2.72 25.13
C SER A 126 -6.76 -1.23 25.25
N GLY A 127 -7.28 -0.61 24.20
CA GLY A 127 -7.59 0.82 24.16
C GLY A 127 -6.48 1.72 23.62
N VAL A 128 -5.29 1.22 23.40
CA VAL A 128 -4.21 1.94 22.69
C VAL A 128 -4.33 1.72 21.20
N SER A 129 -5.44 2.14 20.60
CA SER A 129 -5.53 2.23 19.17
C SER A 129 -4.61 3.38 18.69
N GLY A 130 -3.64 3.05 17.88
CA GLY A 130 -2.79 4.04 17.23
C GLY A 130 -1.62 4.55 18.05
N GLY A 131 -1.06 3.73 18.94
CA GLY A 131 0.13 4.08 19.71
C GLY A 131 1.43 4.22 18.92
N ALA A 132 1.44 4.00 17.61
CA ALA A 132 2.58 4.25 16.76
C ALA A 132 2.47 5.63 16.09
N ASP A 133 3.56 6.37 16.11
CA ASP A 133 3.69 7.62 15.36
C ASP A 133 3.76 7.34 13.85
N ARG A 134 3.44 8.36 13.06
CA ARG A 134 3.62 8.32 11.61
C ARG A 134 4.77 9.21 11.21
N ILE A 135 5.67 8.63 10.43
CA ILE A 135 6.82 9.36 9.91
C ILE A 135 6.87 9.25 8.37
N PRO A 136 7.45 10.22 7.69
CA PRO A 136 7.76 10.10 6.27
C PRO A 136 8.61 8.86 5.99
N GLY A 137 8.21 8.07 4.99
CA GLY A 137 8.92 6.86 4.60
C GLY A 137 7.99 5.76 4.12
N MET A 138 8.59 4.73 3.55
CA MET A 138 7.87 3.56 3.07
C MET A 138 7.79 2.46 4.14
N GLY A 139 6.71 1.70 4.10
CA GLY A 139 6.64 0.42 4.80
C GLY A 139 7.60 -0.61 4.19
N VAL A 140 7.93 -1.64 4.97
CA VAL A 140 8.96 -2.62 4.58
C VAL A 140 8.67 -3.32 3.24
N TRP A 141 7.40 -3.61 2.96
CA TRP A 141 6.98 -4.22 1.70
C TRP A 141 7.18 -3.29 0.50
N MET A 142 6.73 -2.04 0.61
CA MET A 142 6.89 -1.07 -0.48
C MET A 142 8.38 -0.73 -0.73
N ASP A 143 9.19 -0.68 0.34
CA ASP A 143 10.64 -0.51 0.25
C ASP A 143 11.31 -1.67 -0.51
N GLU A 144 10.95 -2.93 -0.21
CA GLU A 144 11.50 -4.09 -0.92
C GLU A 144 10.99 -4.18 -2.38
N LEU A 145 9.74 -3.80 -2.65
CA LEU A 145 9.22 -3.72 -4.03
C LEU A 145 9.97 -2.65 -4.84
N LYS A 146 10.18 -1.48 -4.24
CA LYS A 146 10.95 -0.41 -4.89
C LYS A 146 12.36 -0.86 -5.22
N LYS A 147 13.06 -1.48 -4.28
CA LYS A 147 14.42 -2.04 -4.50
C LYS A 147 14.44 -3.10 -5.59
N GLU A 148 13.43 -3.94 -5.68
CA GLU A 148 13.33 -4.94 -6.75
C GLU A 148 13.20 -4.26 -8.12
N LEU A 149 12.36 -3.22 -8.25
CA LEU A 149 12.24 -2.46 -9.49
C LEU A 149 13.55 -1.76 -9.86
N GLU A 150 14.18 -1.09 -8.91
CA GLU A 150 15.46 -0.40 -9.10
C GLU A 150 16.57 -1.39 -9.54
N SER A 151 16.61 -2.59 -8.96
CA SER A 151 17.56 -3.64 -9.33
C SER A 151 17.41 -4.13 -10.78
N ARG A 152 16.21 -3.93 -11.35
CA ARG A 152 15.90 -4.22 -12.76
C ARG A 152 16.06 -3.02 -13.68
N GLY A 153 16.54 -1.89 -13.19
CA GLY A 153 16.63 -0.63 -13.94
C GLY A 153 15.29 0.02 -14.23
N MET A 154 14.25 -0.33 -13.49
CA MET A 154 12.91 0.23 -13.64
C MET A 154 12.70 1.41 -12.69
N ALA A 155 12.12 2.49 -13.20
CA ALA A 155 11.72 3.61 -12.36
C ALA A 155 10.54 3.22 -11.44
N TRP A 156 10.53 3.78 -10.23
CA TRP A 156 9.37 3.70 -9.35
C TRP A 156 8.19 4.43 -9.99
N PRO A 157 7.03 3.79 -10.19
CA PRO A 157 5.85 4.44 -10.76
C PRO A 157 5.35 5.58 -9.88
N ARG A 158 4.47 6.43 -10.42
CA ARG A 158 3.73 7.39 -9.59
C ARG A 158 3.02 6.63 -8.48
N ALA A 159 3.16 7.10 -7.24
CA ALA A 159 2.65 6.38 -6.08
C ALA A 159 2.10 7.32 -5.02
N THR A 160 1.03 6.90 -4.37
CA THR A 160 0.41 7.60 -3.25
C THR A 160 -0.12 6.61 -2.22
N GLY A 161 -0.62 7.11 -1.09
CA GLY A 161 -1.23 6.29 -0.06
C GLY A 161 -2.46 6.97 0.54
N ILE A 162 -3.32 6.17 1.15
CA ILE A 162 -4.49 6.63 1.91
C ILE A 162 -4.23 6.38 3.38
N ALA A 163 -4.31 7.43 4.21
CA ALA A 163 -4.02 7.35 5.66
C ALA A 163 -5.28 6.98 6.47
N MET A 164 -5.95 5.86 6.15
CA MET A 164 -7.22 5.43 6.75
C MET A 164 -7.18 5.27 8.28
N ASP A 165 -6.01 5.00 8.84
CA ASP A 165 -5.84 4.76 10.27
C ASP A 165 -5.47 6.04 11.05
N ALA A 166 -5.43 7.21 10.37
CA ALA A 166 -5.24 8.49 11.01
C ALA A 166 -6.47 8.87 11.85
N GLN A 167 -6.24 9.50 13.00
CA GLN A 167 -7.35 10.03 13.82
C GLN A 167 -8.14 11.11 13.09
N THR A 168 -7.47 11.87 12.23
CA THR A 168 -8.04 12.94 11.40
C THR A 168 -8.47 12.45 10.03
N PHE A 169 -8.64 11.12 9.84
CA PHE A 169 -9.02 10.58 8.55
C PHE A 169 -10.42 11.06 8.14
N ASP A 170 -10.47 11.64 6.97
CA ASP A 170 -11.69 12.03 6.28
C ASP A 170 -11.72 11.35 4.90
N MET A 171 -12.76 10.59 4.63
CA MET A 171 -12.89 9.82 3.39
C MET A 171 -13.06 10.75 2.18
N ASP A 172 -13.89 11.78 2.30
CA ASP A 172 -14.20 12.66 1.17
C ASP A 172 -12.96 13.50 0.79
N ALA A 173 -12.25 14.02 1.80
CA ALA A 173 -10.97 14.71 1.57
C ALA A 173 -9.94 13.78 0.91
N SER A 174 -9.82 12.54 1.40
CA SER A 174 -8.89 11.55 0.84
C SER A 174 -9.24 11.16 -0.59
N MET A 175 -10.52 11.08 -0.91
CA MET A 175 -10.96 10.77 -2.28
C MET A 175 -10.75 11.96 -3.23
N LYS A 176 -10.87 13.19 -2.74
CA LYS A 176 -10.50 14.38 -3.52
C LYS A 176 -9.01 14.40 -3.86
N GLU A 177 -8.14 14.14 -2.88
CA GLU A 177 -6.70 14.00 -3.12
C GLU A 177 -6.41 12.87 -4.12
N MET A 178 -7.16 11.77 -4.05
CA MET A 178 -7.03 10.66 -4.99
C MET A 178 -7.42 11.07 -6.41
N ASP A 179 -8.52 11.80 -6.60
CA ASP A 179 -8.92 12.32 -7.91
C ASP A 179 -7.84 13.25 -8.50
N GLU A 180 -7.27 14.14 -7.68
CA GLU A 180 -6.17 15.02 -8.08
C GLU A 180 -4.93 14.20 -8.51
N PHE A 181 -4.59 13.16 -7.77
CA PHE A 181 -3.48 12.26 -8.10
C PHE A 181 -3.74 11.47 -9.40
N LEU A 182 -4.94 10.91 -9.58
CA LEU A 182 -5.28 10.09 -10.75
C LEU A 182 -5.44 10.91 -12.03
N SER A 183 -5.78 12.19 -11.91
CA SER A 183 -5.90 13.12 -13.05
C SER A 183 -4.57 13.60 -13.60
N GLN A 184 -3.47 13.47 -12.86
CA GLN A 184 -2.14 13.83 -13.33
C GLN A 184 -1.71 12.87 -14.45
N GLU A 185 -1.25 13.41 -15.57
CA GLU A 185 -0.64 12.59 -16.62
C GLU A 185 0.72 12.07 -16.17
N ALA A 186 1.05 10.83 -16.58
CA ALA A 186 2.40 10.32 -16.42
C ALA A 186 3.37 11.25 -17.18
N ALA A 187 4.44 11.71 -16.52
CA ALA A 187 5.50 12.44 -17.19
C ALA A 187 6.01 11.63 -18.40
N SER A 188 6.02 12.24 -19.56
CA SER A 188 6.42 11.66 -20.84
C SER A 188 7.89 11.27 -20.84
#